data_c13e7fde63ae30c3300767b6abbb00ac
#
_entry.id   c13e7fde63ae30c3300767b6abbb00ac
#
_cell.length_a   1.000
_cell.length_b   1.000
_cell.length_c   1.000
_cell.angle_alpha   90.00
_cell.angle_beta   90.00
_cell.angle_gamma   90.00
#
_symmetry.space_group_name_H-M   'P 1'
#
loop_
_entity.id
_entity.type
_entity.pdbx_description
1 polymer ?
#
loop_
_entity_poly.entity_id
_entity_poly.type
_entity_poly.pdbx_seq_one_letter_code
_entity_poly.pdbx_strand_id
1 'polypeptide(L)'
;VGIWGWSGGGSNTLNALFRKPSDYHVGIAVVPKPQPHLYNAWFQEIYMGTRESNEAGYQQSAPINFAEGLKGKLLIVTGSGETNTHIQIIEGLVDRLIGLGKKFDYMVYPNRNHGLSEGAGTLVHVRMLIARYLLENLPPGPR
;
A
#
# COMPACT_ATOMS: atom_id res chain seq x y z
N VAL A 1 -8.15 15.03 2.04
CA VAL A 1 -7.00 14.78 2.94
C VAL A 1 -6.05 13.81 2.23
N GLY A 2 -4.72 13.97 2.47
CA GLY A 2 -3.69 13.01 2.06
C GLY A 2 -3.31 12.09 3.21
N ILE A 3 -2.96 10.85 2.90
CA ILE A 3 -2.50 9.85 3.85
C ILE A 3 -1.32 9.10 3.25
N TRP A 4 -0.32 8.80 4.05
CA TRP A 4 0.76 7.91 3.63
C TRP A 4 1.22 7.00 4.77
N GLY A 5 1.78 5.87 4.41
CA GLY A 5 2.30 4.96 5.41
C GLY A 5 3.24 3.90 4.82
N TRP A 6 4.04 3.34 5.70
CA TRP A 6 5.03 2.31 5.42
C TRP A 6 4.61 0.98 6.04
N SER A 7 4.77 -0.14 5.33
CA SER A 7 4.44 -1.48 5.83
C SER A 7 2.97 -1.59 6.28
N GLY A 8 2.70 -1.86 7.55
CA GLY A 8 1.34 -1.82 8.11
C GLY A 8 0.64 -0.47 7.91
N GLY A 9 1.38 0.64 8.01
CA GLY A 9 0.88 1.98 7.68
C GLY A 9 0.48 2.11 6.21
N GLY A 10 1.21 1.46 5.29
CA GLY A 10 0.86 1.38 3.88
C GLY A 10 -0.45 0.61 3.66
N SER A 11 -0.66 -0.49 4.39
CA SER A 11 -1.92 -1.24 4.35
C SER A 11 -3.09 -0.41 4.87
N ASN A 12 -2.88 0.36 5.95
CA ASN A 12 -3.89 1.28 6.47
C ASN A 12 -4.20 2.41 5.48
N THR A 13 -3.19 2.91 4.77
CA THR A 13 -3.36 3.89 3.69
C THR A 13 -4.27 3.34 2.59
N LEU A 14 -4.04 2.11 2.14
CA LEU A 14 -4.89 1.45 1.15
C LEU A 14 -6.34 1.31 1.66
N ASN A 15 -6.53 0.82 2.89
CA ASN A 15 -7.86 0.69 3.49
C ASN A 15 -8.59 2.04 3.60
N ALA A 16 -7.89 3.10 4.03
CA ALA A 16 -8.46 4.44 4.13
C ALA A 16 -8.91 4.95 2.74
N LEU A 17 -8.04 4.84 1.74
CA LEU A 17 -8.31 5.34 0.40
C LEU A 17 -9.43 4.57 -0.33
N PHE A 18 -9.49 3.25 -0.12
CA PHE A 18 -10.47 2.39 -0.78
C PHE A 18 -11.85 2.42 -0.09
N ARG A 19 -11.88 2.55 1.24
CA ARG A 19 -13.12 2.44 2.02
C ARG A 19 -13.72 3.79 2.42
N LYS A 20 -12.92 4.87 2.36
CA LYS A 20 -13.33 6.24 2.72
C LYS A 20 -12.91 7.26 1.65
N PRO A 21 -13.31 7.05 0.38
CA PRO A 21 -12.87 7.89 -0.73
C PRO A 21 -13.42 9.33 -0.68
N SER A 22 -14.43 9.61 0.17
CA SER A 22 -14.90 10.97 0.46
C SER A 22 -13.94 11.75 1.35
N ASP A 23 -13.16 11.08 2.18
CA ASP A 23 -12.30 11.70 3.20
C ASP A 23 -10.84 11.75 2.75
N TYR A 24 -10.39 10.71 2.06
CA TYR A 24 -9.01 10.54 1.61
C TYR A 24 -8.91 10.66 0.08
N HIS A 25 -8.17 11.66 -0.39
CA HIS A 25 -8.06 12.01 -1.80
C HIS A 25 -6.72 11.65 -2.42
N VAL A 26 -5.66 11.54 -1.60
CA VAL A 26 -4.31 11.16 -2.02
C VAL A 26 -3.76 10.15 -1.03
N GLY A 27 -3.26 9.03 -1.52
CA GLY A 27 -2.63 7.99 -0.72
C GLY A 27 -1.28 7.56 -1.27
N ILE A 28 -0.29 7.34 -0.38
CA ILE A 28 0.98 6.73 -0.74
C ILE A 28 1.19 5.52 0.15
N ALA A 29 1.14 4.34 -0.44
CA ALA A 29 1.33 3.06 0.24
C ALA A 29 2.73 2.51 -0.06
N VAL A 30 3.62 2.55 0.93
CA VAL A 30 5.00 2.07 0.81
C VAL A 30 5.09 0.68 1.39
N VAL A 31 5.55 -0.30 0.61
CA VAL A 31 5.67 -1.73 0.94
C VAL A 31 4.46 -2.26 1.73
N PRO A 32 3.22 -2.06 1.23
CA PRO A 32 2.02 -2.48 1.92
C PRO A 32 1.84 -3.99 1.89
N LYS A 33 0.93 -4.50 2.74
CA LYS A 33 0.40 -5.88 2.63
C LYS A 33 -1.10 -5.83 2.30
N PRO A 34 -1.45 -5.82 1.02
CA PRO A 34 -2.86 -5.76 0.59
C PRO A 34 -3.64 -7.04 0.82
N GLN A 35 -2.97 -8.16 1.10
CA GLN A 35 -3.55 -9.48 1.35
C GLN A 35 -2.95 -10.09 2.64
N PRO A 36 -3.57 -9.90 3.81
CA PRO A 36 -3.02 -10.36 5.09
C PRO A 36 -2.72 -11.86 5.14
N HIS A 37 -3.55 -12.69 4.50
CA HIS A 37 -3.37 -14.15 4.49
C HIS A 37 -2.13 -14.63 3.73
N LEU A 38 -1.50 -13.78 2.93
CA LEU A 38 -0.23 -14.06 2.24
C LEU A 38 0.97 -13.50 2.99
N TYR A 39 0.74 -12.82 4.10
CA TYR A 39 1.80 -12.36 4.99
C TYR A 39 2.21 -13.47 5.96
N ASN A 40 3.25 -13.24 6.73
CA ASN A 40 3.80 -14.26 7.61
C ASN A 40 2.78 -14.71 8.68
N ALA A 41 2.57 -16.04 8.76
CA ALA A 41 1.56 -16.66 9.61
C ALA A 41 1.78 -16.33 11.10
N TRP A 42 3.04 -16.36 11.56
CA TRP A 42 3.37 -16.08 12.96
C TRP A 42 2.82 -14.72 13.43
N PHE A 43 2.98 -13.65 12.62
CA PHE A 43 2.44 -12.34 12.95
C PHE A 43 0.91 -12.31 12.84
N GLN A 44 0.37 -12.83 11.72
CA GLN A 44 -1.06 -12.73 11.47
C GLN A 44 -1.87 -13.55 12.48
N GLU A 45 -1.45 -14.75 12.81
CA GLU A 45 -2.19 -15.64 13.69
C GLU A 45 -2.18 -15.21 15.16
N ILE A 46 -1.14 -14.51 15.62
CA ILE A 46 -1.12 -13.91 16.96
C ILE A 46 -2.27 -12.90 17.13
N TYR A 47 -2.55 -12.10 16.09
CA TYR A 47 -3.54 -11.01 16.19
C TYR A 47 -4.92 -11.39 15.67
N MET A 48 -4.99 -12.34 14.74
CA MET A 48 -6.22 -12.63 14.00
C MET A 48 -6.71 -14.08 14.15
N GLY A 49 -5.92 -14.96 14.78
CA GLY A 49 -6.16 -16.40 14.72
C GLY A 49 -5.79 -17.00 13.37
N THR A 50 -6.04 -18.29 13.20
CA THR A 50 -5.82 -18.92 11.89
C THR A 50 -6.86 -18.44 10.88
N ARG A 51 -6.56 -18.60 9.60
CA ARG A 51 -7.52 -18.26 8.53
C ARG A 51 -8.82 -19.05 8.65
N GLU A 52 -8.74 -20.33 8.98
CA GLU A 52 -9.91 -21.20 9.15
C GLU A 52 -10.81 -20.72 10.30
N SER A 53 -10.21 -20.23 11.39
CA SER A 53 -10.97 -19.76 12.56
C SER A 53 -11.54 -18.36 12.39
N ASN A 54 -11.02 -17.54 11.47
CA ASN A 54 -11.40 -16.13 11.30
C ASN A 54 -11.36 -15.67 9.83
N GLU A 55 -11.91 -16.45 8.92
CA GLU A 55 -11.95 -16.11 7.48
C GLU A 55 -12.56 -14.71 7.24
N ALA A 56 -13.65 -14.40 7.94
CA ALA A 56 -14.32 -13.09 7.82
C ALA A 56 -13.40 -11.92 8.19
N GLY A 57 -12.61 -12.07 9.27
CA GLY A 57 -11.64 -11.05 9.69
C GLY A 57 -10.53 -10.83 8.63
N TYR A 58 -10.02 -11.91 8.05
CA TYR A 58 -9.03 -11.84 6.97
C TYR A 58 -9.61 -11.15 5.73
N GLN A 59 -10.83 -11.47 5.32
CA GLN A 59 -11.49 -10.82 4.18
C GLN A 59 -11.76 -9.33 4.45
N GLN A 60 -12.24 -8.99 5.63
CA GLN A 60 -12.54 -7.60 6.00
C GLN A 60 -11.29 -6.73 6.18
N SER A 61 -10.17 -7.31 6.59
CA SER A 61 -8.91 -6.57 6.78
C SER A 61 -8.09 -6.41 5.50
N ALA A 62 -8.38 -7.19 4.44
CA ALA A 62 -7.63 -7.20 3.19
C ALA A 62 -7.97 -5.99 2.31
N PRO A 63 -7.06 -5.01 2.14
CA PRO A 63 -7.31 -3.84 1.28
C PRO A 63 -7.72 -4.20 -0.14
N ILE A 64 -7.16 -5.26 -0.72
CA ILE A 64 -7.44 -5.68 -2.10
C ILE A 64 -8.94 -5.92 -2.37
N ASN A 65 -9.69 -6.36 -1.36
CA ASN A 65 -11.12 -6.62 -1.48
C ASN A 65 -11.96 -5.34 -1.64
N PHE A 66 -11.39 -4.19 -1.33
CA PHE A 66 -12.04 -2.87 -1.41
C PHE A 66 -11.44 -1.99 -2.52
N ALA A 67 -10.55 -2.52 -3.36
CA ALA A 67 -9.84 -1.79 -4.40
C ALA A 67 -10.78 -1.06 -5.38
N GLU A 68 -12.00 -1.58 -5.59
CA GLU A 68 -13.03 -0.94 -6.40
C GLU A 68 -13.40 0.47 -5.89
N GLY A 69 -13.30 0.70 -4.58
CA GLY A 69 -13.59 1.99 -3.96
C GLY A 69 -12.58 3.10 -4.24
N LEU A 70 -11.45 2.82 -4.90
CA LEU A 70 -10.46 3.84 -5.24
C LEU A 70 -11.05 4.93 -6.14
N LYS A 71 -11.07 6.17 -5.66
CA LYS A 71 -11.46 7.38 -6.41
C LYS A 71 -10.35 8.44 -6.44
N GLY A 72 -9.50 8.44 -5.42
CA GLY A 72 -8.40 9.39 -5.27
C GLY A 72 -7.14 9.00 -6.05
N LYS A 73 -6.07 9.74 -5.80
CA LYS A 73 -4.73 9.48 -6.32
C LYS A 73 -4.02 8.46 -5.43
N LEU A 74 -3.45 7.43 -6.01
CA LEU A 74 -2.70 6.40 -5.29
C LEU A 74 -1.32 6.22 -5.90
N LEU A 75 -0.29 6.30 -5.05
CA LEU A 75 1.06 5.85 -5.36
C LEU A 75 1.37 4.60 -4.53
N ILE A 76 1.74 3.52 -5.19
CA ILE A 76 2.25 2.31 -4.55
C ILE A 76 3.77 2.29 -4.75
N VAL A 77 4.52 2.06 -3.67
CA VAL A 77 5.99 1.99 -3.70
C VAL A 77 6.45 0.67 -3.10
N THR A 78 7.35 -0.03 -3.77
CA THR A 78 7.93 -1.28 -3.27
C THR A 78 9.36 -1.48 -3.77
N GLY A 79 10.02 -2.52 -3.28
CA GLY A 79 11.29 -3.01 -3.80
C GLY A 79 11.12 -4.36 -4.49
N SER A 80 11.85 -4.60 -5.58
CA SER A 80 11.81 -5.92 -6.24
C SER A 80 12.55 -7.01 -5.47
N GLY A 81 13.40 -6.65 -4.49
CA GLY A 81 14.05 -7.57 -3.55
C GLY A 81 13.31 -7.69 -2.20
N GLU A 82 12.06 -7.29 -2.14
CA GLU A 82 11.24 -7.31 -0.91
C GLU A 82 11.00 -8.75 -0.42
N THR A 83 11.52 -9.05 0.77
CA THR A 83 11.42 -10.39 1.38
C THR A 83 10.43 -10.47 2.54
N ASN A 84 9.90 -9.35 3.00
CA ASN A 84 8.95 -9.30 4.10
C ASN A 84 7.49 -9.32 3.61
N THR A 85 7.09 -8.32 2.81
CA THR A 85 5.73 -8.26 2.25
C THR A 85 5.63 -8.87 0.85
N HIS A 86 6.70 -9.35 0.30
CA HIS A 86 6.88 -9.95 -1.02
C HIS A 86 6.22 -9.18 -2.17
N ILE A 87 6.99 -8.90 -3.21
CA ILE A 87 6.51 -8.12 -4.36
C ILE A 87 5.25 -8.73 -5.00
N GLN A 88 5.12 -10.05 -5.02
CA GLN A 88 3.97 -10.76 -5.61
C GLN A 88 2.64 -10.38 -4.94
N ILE A 89 2.66 -10.11 -3.63
CA ILE A 89 1.44 -9.67 -2.91
C ILE A 89 1.01 -8.28 -3.39
N ILE A 90 1.97 -7.43 -3.68
CA ILE A 90 1.73 -6.06 -4.19
C ILE A 90 1.31 -6.11 -5.65
N GLU A 91 1.96 -6.94 -6.46
CA GLU A 91 1.59 -7.16 -7.87
C GLU A 91 0.16 -7.69 -8.01
N GLY A 92 -0.29 -8.55 -7.08
CA GLY A 92 -1.69 -8.98 -7.03
C GLY A 92 -2.68 -7.81 -6.85
N LEU A 93 -2.33 -6.79 -6.04
CA LEU A 93 -3.12 -5.58 -5.94
C LEU A 93 -3.06 -4.75 -7.22
N VAL A 94 -1.87 -4.62 -7.83
CA VAL A 94 -1.66 -3.90 -9.09
C VAL A 94 -2.52 -4.51 -10.19
N ASP A 95 -2.49 -5.82 -10.35
CA ASP A 95 -3.34 -6.56 -11.32
C ASP A 95 -4.84 -6.33 -11.06
N ARG A 96 -5.26 -6.40 -9.79
CA ARG A 96 -6.65 -6.11 -9.41
C ARG A 96 -7.08 -4.69 -9.79
N LEU A 97 -6.23 -3.68 -9.54
CA LEU A 97 -6.51 -2.29 -9.90
C LEU A 97 -6.59 -2.09 -11.42
N ILE A 98 -5.71 -2.75 -12.18
CA ILE A 98 -5.74 -2.76 -13.65
C ILE A 98 -7.05 -3.36 -14.13
N GLY A 99 -7.44 -4.53 -13.64
CA GLY A 99 -8.68 -5.20 -14.01
C GLY A 99 -9.95 -4.39 -13.70
N LEU A 100 -9.88 -3.52 -12.69
CA LEU A 100 -10.94 -2.57 -12.32
C LEU A 100 -10.88 -1.24 -13.09
N GLY A 101 -9.90 -1.06 -14.00
CA GLY A 101 -9.71 0.18 -14.74
C GLY A 101 -9.32 1.38 -13.87
N LYS A 102 -8.73 1.15 -12.70
CA LYS A 102 -8.32 2.23 -11.78
C LYS A 102 -7.02 2.87 -12.22
N LYS A 103 -6.91 4.18 -12.04
CA LYS A 103 -5.67 4.94 -12.27
C LYS A 103 -4.86 5.00 -10.98
N PHE A 104 -3.59 4.66 -11.06
CA PHE A 104 -2.65 4.70 -9.95
C PHE A 104 -1.23 4.84 -10.49
N ASP A 105 -0.31 5.20 -9.62
CA ASP A 105 1.13 5.26 -9.89
C ASP A 105 1.83 4.13 -9.15
N TYR A 106 2.86 3.55 -9.76
CA TYR A 106 3.60 2.43 -9.21
C TYR A 106 5.10 2.64 -9.38
N MET A 107 5.84 2.62 -8.26
CA MET A 107 7.30 2.72 -8.26
C MET A 107 7.92 1.49 -7.63
N VAL A 108 8.74 0.78 -8.41
CA VAL A 108 9.53 -0.38 -7.95
C VAL A 108 11.00 -0.01 -7.90
N TYR A 109 11.60 -0.10 -6.72
CA TYR A 109 13.03 0.07 -6.53
C TYR A 109 13.76 -1.24 -6.82
N PRO A 110 14.66 -1.30 -7.82
CA PRO A 110 15.31 -2.53 -8.24
C PRO A 110 16.16 -3.12 -7.11
N ASN A 111 15.90 -4.38 -6.76
CA ASN A 111 16.66 -5.15 -5.76
C ASN A 111 16.77 -4.46 -4.39
N ARG A 112 15.74 -3.68 -3.98
CA ARG A 112 15.64 -3.11 -2.62
C ARG A 112 14.67 -3.92 -1.79
N ASN A 113 14.98 -4.05 -0.50
CA ASN A 113 14.17 -4.77 0.47
C ASN A 113 13.19 -3.83 1.20
N HIS A 114 12.56 -4.31 2.25
CA HIS A 114 11.48 -3.66 3.02
C HIS A 114 11.80 -2.25 3.53
N GLY A 115 13.05 -2.00 3.88
CA GLY A 115 13.53 -0.70 4.34
C GLY A 115 13.72 0.33 3.24
N LEU A 116 13.81 -0.07 1.96
CA LEU A 116 14.13 0.78 0.81
C LEU A 116 15.32 1.71 1.09
N SER A 117 16.33 1.18 1.81
CA SER A 117 17.49 1.94 2.27
C SER A 117 18.80 1.49 1.63
N GLU A 118 18.80 0.33 0.98
CA GLU A 118 19.98 -0.24 0.33
C GLU A 118 20.37 0.55 -0.91
N GLY A 119 21.65 0.64 -1.14
CA GLY A 119 22.25 1.35 -2.27
C GLY A 119 22.25 2.88 -2.10
N ALA A 120 23.23 3.50 -2.75
CA ALA A 120 23.45 4.94 -2.64
C ALA A 120 22.21 5.73 -3.11
N GLY A 121 21.80 6.71 -2.33
CA GLY A 121 20.72 7.63 -2.68
C GLY A 121 19.29 7.09 -2.58
N THR A 122 19.08 5.79 -2.37
CA THR A 122 17.75 5.18 -2.39
C THR A 122 16.80 5.83 -1.36
N LEU A 123 17.23 5.96 -0.10
CA LEU A 123 16.38 6.52 0.94
C LEU A 123 16.01 7.98 0.66
N VAL A 124 16.94 8.78 0.17
CA VAL A 124 16.67 10.18 -0.21
C VAL A 124 15.68 10.23 -1.36
N HIS A 125 15.87 9.39 -2.40
CA HIS A 125 14.95 9.33 -3.54
C HIS A 125 13.53 8.94 -3.13
N VAL A 126 13.36 7.94 -2.26
CA VAL A 126 12.04 7.55 -1.72
C VAL A 126 11.37 8.73 -1.00
N ARG A 127 12.10 9.44 -0.14
CA ARG A 127 11.57 10.59 0.61
C ARG A 127 11.19 11.74 -0.32
N MET A 128 12.01 12.01 -1.32
CA MET A 128 11.70 13.02 -2.33
C MET A 128 10.48 12.63 -3.18
N LEU A 129 10.36 11.37 -3.56
CA LEU A 129 9.19 10.85 -4.29
C LEU A 129 7.90 11.07 -3.50
N ILE A 130 7.89 10.71 -2.21
CA ILE A 130 6.74 10.92 -1.31
C ILE A 130 6.40 12.41 -1.22
N ALA A 131 7.38 13.26 -0.93
CA ALA A 131 7.17 14.69 -0.77
C ALA A 131 6.63 15.32 -2.07
N ARG A 132 7.24 15.00 -3.20
CA ARG A 132 6.80 15.49 -4.52
C ARG A 132 5.37 15.05 -4.83
N TYR A 133 5.04 13.79 -4.64
CA TYR A 133 3.71 13.27 -4.93
C TYR A 133 2.62 13.97 -4.10
N LEU A 134 2.91 14.25 -2.83
CA LEU A 134 1.99 15.02 -1.98
C LEU A 134 1.84 16.46 -2.47
N LEU A 135 2.94 17.14 -2.78
CA LEU A 135 2.91 18.52 -3.28
C LEU A 135 2.15 18.67 -4.61
N GLU A 136 2.35 17.73 -5.52
CA GLU A 136 1.68 17.74 -6.84
C GLU A 136 0.18 17.45 -6.75
N ASN A 137 -0.25 16.62 -5.80
CA ASN A 137 -1.63 16.13 -5.72
C ASN A 137 -2.46 16.74 -4.55
N LEU A 138 -1.83 17.47 -3.64
CA LEU A 138 -2.47 18.20 -2.53
C LEU A 138 -2.05 19.67 -2.58
N PRO A 139 -2.64 20.50 -3.46
CA PRO A 139 -2.30 21.90 -3.53
C PRO A 139 -2.60 22.59 -2.19
N PRO A 140 -1.74 23.54 -1.75
CA PRO A 140 -2.00 24.34 -0.55
C PRO A 140 -3.23 25.23 -0.75
N GLY A 141 -4.02 25.39 0.28
CA GLY A 141 -5.19 26.29 0.27
C GLY A 141 -6.20 25.94 1.35
N PRO A 142 -7.12 26.86 1.64
CA PRO A 142 -8.26 26.55 2.51
C PRO A 142 -9.13 25.47 1.84
N ARG A 143 -9.63 24.56 2.65
CA ARG A 143 -10.50 23.44 2.25
C ARG A 143 -11.87 23.62 2.82
#